data_420b7992eb3ad6bdf4914f70e00fa08c
#
_entry.id   420b7992eb3ad6bdf4914f70e00fa08c
#
_cell.length_a   1.000
_cell.length_b   1.000
_cell.length_c   1.000
_cell.angle_alpha   90.00
_cell.angle_beta   90.00
_cell.angle_gamma   90.00
#
_symmetry.space_group_name_H-M   'P 1'
#
loop_
_entity.id
_entity.type
_entity.pdbx_description
1 polymer ?
#
loop_
_entity_poly.entity_id
_entity_poly.type
_entity_poly.pdbx_seq_one_letter_code
_entity_poly.pdbx_strand_id
1 'polypeptide(L)'
;MTQRMGLVANRDEYLVSQMANKIDTSENLHLVNDVLETFIQGPLDGRTPGVKFKHNLHRGANWYKPDLTTEYDMDRLANATQFVFEMIIGMQSKWCIENLDSRDLILTGGCALNRDAVDRIRTKWNSIYVPPNPGDPGSCIGAVLALEKKKIDFDPTIWYNSKAQ
;
A
#
# COMPACT_ATOMS: atom_id res chain seq x y z
N MET A 1 6.84 -6.76 -5.94
CA MET A 1 6.42 -6.58 -7.35
C MET A 1 7.15 -5.46 -8.06
N THR A 2 7.47 -4.32 -7.40
CA THR A 2 8.17 -3.17 -8.00
C THR A 2 9.37 -3.60 -8.87
N GLN A 3 10.30 -4.39 -8.31
CA GLN A 3 11.45 -4.91 -9.07
C GLN A 3 11.06 -5.83 -10.24
N ARG A 4 9.99 -6.62 -10.10
CA ARG A 4 9.51 -7.50 -11.18
C ARG A 4 9.05 -6.70 -12.42
N MET A 5 8.61 -5.48 -12.22
CA MET A 5 8.20 -4.55 -13.28
C MET A 5 9.35 -3.68 -13.81
N GLY A 6 10.60 -3.97 -13.43
CA GLY A 6 11.77 -3.21 -13.84
C GLY A 6 11.98 -1.89 -13.10
N LEU A 7 11.21 -1.66 -12.02
CA LEU A 7 11.26 -0.45 -11.21
C LEU A 7 12.21 -0.62 -10.01
N VAL A 8 12.66 0.48 -9.44
CA VAL A 8 13.55 0.48 -8.26
C VAL A 8 12.74 0.45 -6.98
N ALA A 9 12.92 -0.61 -6.21
CA ALA A 9 12.25 -0.75 -4.90
C ALA A 9 12.65 0.40 -3.95
N ASN A 10 11.72 0.78 -3.09
CA ASN A 10 11.81 1.91 -2.15
C ASN A 10 11.95 3.31 -2.79
N ARG A 11 11.77 3.40 -4.12
CA ARG A 11 11.79 4.66 -4.85
C ARG A 11 10.60 4.82 -5.78
N ASP A 12 10.29 3.78 -6.53
CA ASP A 12 9.38 3.86 -7.68
C ASP A 12 8.00 3.22 -7.41
N GLU A 13 7.65 2.94 -6.14
CA GLU A 13 6.36 2.31 -5.79
C GLU A 13 5.15 3.14 -6.27
N TYR A 14 5.28 4.46 -6.33
CA TYR A 14 4.23 5.33 -6.83
C TYR A 14 3.92 5.11 -8.33
N LEU A 15 4.93 4.66 -9.11
CA LEU A 15 4.74 4.32 -10.52
C LEU A 15 3.86 3.07 -10.69
N VAL A 16 3.90 2.14 -9.71
CA VAL A 16 3.03 0.96 -9.75
C VAL A 16 1.55 1.37 -9.78
N SER A 17 1.16 2.33 -8.94
CA SER A 17 -0.20 2.88 -8.92
C SER A 17 -0.57 3.57 -10.25
N GLN A 18 0.36 4.37 -10.80
CA GLN A 18 0.14 5.01 -12.11
C GLN A 18 -0.01 4.01 -13.25
N MET A 19 0.81 2.96 -13.29
CA MET A 19 0.71 1.87 -14.26
C MET A 19 -0.62 1.12 -14.09
N ALA A 20 -1.00 0.83 -12.85
CA ALA A 20 -2.22 0.11 -12.52
C ALA A 20 -3.48 0.80 -13.08
N ASN A 21 -3.50 2.12 -13.06
CA ASN A 21 -4.64 2.93 -13.49
C ASN A 21 -4.86 2.94 -15.03
N LYS A 22 -3.92 2.37 -15.80
CA LYS A 22 -4.07 2.23 -17.27
C LYS A 22 -4.95 1.03 -17.68
N ILE A 23 -5.22 0.10 -16.75
CA ILE A 23 -5.91 -1.17 -17.01
C ILE A 23 -7.25 -1.19 -16.29
N ASP A 24 -8.30 -1.60 -16.99
CA ASP A 24 -9.56 -1.95 -16.33
C ASP A 24 -9.40 -3.28 -15.57
N THR A 25 -9.60 -3.22 -14.28
CA THR A 25 -9.44 -4.39 -13.41
C THR A 25 -10.44 -5.50 -13.77
N SER A 26 -11.63 -5.17 -14.31
CA SER A 26 -12.61 -6.17 -14.73
C SER A 26 -12.10 -7.10 -15.84
N GLU A 27 -11.22 -6.58 -16.69
CA GLU A 27 -10.56 -7.35 -17.77
C GLU A 27 -9.33 -8.14 -17.27
N ASN A 28 -8.87 -7.88 -16.04
CA ASN A 28 -7.63 -8.42 -15.48
C ASN A 28 -7.84 -9.34 -14.27
N LEU A 29 -9.08 -9.74 -13.97
CA LEU A 29 -9.45 -10.53 -12.79
C LEU A 29 -8.69 -11.87 -12.68
N HIS A 30 -8.35 -12.49 -13.80
CA HIS A 30 -7.58 -13.73 -13.79
C HIS A 30 -6.19 -13.52 -13.20
N LEU A 31 -5.53 -12.38 -13.48
CA LEU A 31 -4.22 -12.06 -12.93
C LEU A 31 -4.32 -11.60 -11.47
N VAL A 32 -5.40 -10.90 -11.09
CA VAL A 32 -5.72 -10.59 -9.70
C VAL A 32 -5.82 -11.85 -8.85
N ASN A 33 -6.59 -12.84 -9.33
CA ASN A 33 -6.76 -14.13 -8.64
C ASN A 33 -5.42 -14.88 -8.54
N ASP A 34 -4.64 -14.90 -9.62
CA ASP A 34 -3.32 -15.55 -9.63
C ASP A 34 -2.36 -14.88 -8.61
N VAL A 35 -2.36 -13.55 -8.49
CA VAL A 35 -1.59 -12.83 -7.45
C VAL A 35 -2.06 -13.22 -6.06
N LEU A 36 -3.37 -13.25 -5.81
CA LEU A 36 -3.93 -13.67 -4.53
C LEU A 36 -3.51 -15.10 -4.18
N GLU A 37 -3.71 -16.04 -5.09
CA GLU A 37 -3.38 -17.44 -4.88
C GLU A 37 -1.88 -17.67 -4.70
N THR A 38 -1.05 -16.94 -5.43
CA THR A 38 0.41 -17.09 -5.35
C THR A 38 0.98 -16.50 -4.07
N PHE A 39 0.54 -15.31 -3.65
CA PHE A 39 1.22 -14.56 -2.60
C PHE A 39 0.52 -14.57 -1.25
N ILE A 40 -0.79 -14.75 -1.20
CA ILE A 40 -1.57 -14.60 0.04
C ILE A 40 -1.95 -15.97 0.60
N GLN A 41 -1.76 -16.14 1.90
CA GLN A 41 -2.17 -17.33 2.63
C GLN A 41 -3.49 -17.07 3.38
N GLY A 42 -4.52 -17.83 3.00
CA GLY A 42 -5.84 -17.75 3.63
C GLY A 42 -6.74 -16.67 3.02
N PRO A 43 -7.99 -16.57 3.50
CA PRO A 43 -8.96 -15.64 2.97
C PRO A 43 -8.70 -14.20 3.41
N LEU A 44 -9.02 -13.24 2.54
CA LEU A 44 -9.08 -11.81 2.85
C LEU A 44 -10.52 -11.44 3.26
N ASP A 45 -11.01 -12.01 4.36
CA ASP A 45 -12.42 -11.88 4.81
C ASP A 45 -12.63 -10.86 5.94
N GLY A 46 -11.54 -10.28 6.45
CA GLY A 46 -11.59 -9.28 7.53
C GLY A 46 -11.81 -9.87 8.92
N ARG A 47 -11.75 -11.19 9.11
CA ARG A 47 -11.86 -11.82 10.43
C ARG A 47 -10.61 -11.65 11.28
N THR A 48 -9.49 -11.35 10.66
CA THR A 48 -8.21 -11.07 11.32
C THR A 48 -7.61 -9.78 10.75
N PRO A 49 -6.89 -9.00 11.57
CA PRO A 49 -6.25 -7.76 11.08
C PRO A 49 -5.00 -8.01 10.25
N GLY A 50 -4.45 -9.23 10.32
CA GLY A 50 -3.19 -9.57 9.67
C GLY A 50 -3.37 -10.32 8.36
N VAL A 51 -2.40 -10.12 7.45
CA VAL A 51 -2.26 -10.88 6.21
C VAL A 51 -0.99 -11.70 6.29
N LYS A 52 -1.08 -12.98 5.94
CA LYS A 52 0.09 -13.84 5.82
C LYS A 52 0.49 -13.98 4.36
N PHE A 53 1.78 -13.80 4.09
CA PHE A 53 2.35 -14.03 2.78
C PHE A 53 2.96 -15.43 2.70
N LYS A 54 2.77 -16.10 1.55
CA LYS A 54 3.35 -17.43 1.29
C LYS A 54 4.86 -17.37 1.03
N HIS A 55 5.38 -16.20 0.64
CA HIS A 55 6.77 -16.00 0.24
C HIS A 55 7.41 -14.85 1.00
N ASN A 56 8.73 -14.92 1.16
CA ASN A 56 9.51 -13.79 1.67
C ASN A 56 9.69 -12.75 0.54
N LEU A 57 8.88 -11.71 0.57
CA LEU A 57 8.85 -10.67 -0.47
C LEU A 57 10.01 -9.67 -0.39
N HIS A 58 10.83 -9.68 0.68
CA HIS A 58 12.03 -8.84 0.77
C HIS A 58 13.06 -9.14 -0.32
N ARG A 59 13.02 -10.35 -0.89
CA ARG A 59 13.89 -10.74 -2.01
C ARG A 59 13.32 -10.40 -3.39
N GLY A 60 12.20 -9.68 -3.42
CA GLY A 60 11.47 -9.40 -4.66
C GLY A 60 10.68 -10.62 -5.16
N ALA A 61 10.10 -10.47 -6.34
CA ALA A 61 9.26 -11.49 -6.99
C ALA A 61 9.61 -11.64 -8.49
N ASN A 62 10.89 -11.54 -8.85
CA ASN A 62 11.33 -11.59 -10.26
C ASN A 62 11.04 -12.95 -10.92
N TRP A 63 10.88 -14.00 -10.12
CA TRP A 63 10.49 -15.34 -10.55
C TRP A 63 9.01 -15.45 -10.97
N TYR A 64 8.18 -14.48 -10.56
CA TYR A 64 6.74 -14.53 -10.82
C TYR A 64 6.42 -14.11 -12.26
N LYS A 65 5.74 -15.00 -13.01
CA LYS A 65 5.32 -14.76 -14.40
C LYS A 65 6.46 -14.23 -15.30
N PRO A 66 7.59 -14.94 -15.43
CA PRO A 66 8.76 -14.44 -16.19
C PRO A 66 8.48 -14.28 -17.68
N ASP A 67 7.44 -14.91 -18.20
CA ASP A 67 6.93 -14.83 -19.56
C ASP A 67 6.24 -13.49 -19.89
N LEU A 68 5.75 -12.76 -18.89
CA LEU A 68 5.18 -11.44 -19.09
C LEU A 68 6.28 -10.40 -19.23
N THR A 69 6.50 -9.86 -20.43
CA THR A 69 7.67 -9.03 -20.73
C THR A 69 7.37 -7.70 -21.41
N THR A 70 6.16 -7.53 -21.95
CA THR A 70 5.77 -6.30 -22.63
C THR A 70 5.40 -5.19 -21.64
N GLU A 71 5.39 -3.93 -22.11
CA GLU A 71 4.91 -2.81 -21.30
C GLU A 71 3.47 -3.04 -20.84
N TYR A 72 2.60 -3.52 -21.71
CA TYR A 72 1.22 -3.85 -21.37
C TYR A 72 1.13 -4.94 -20.29
N ASP A 73 2.00 -5.95 -20.34
CA ASP A 73 2.06 -6.97 -19.28
C ASP A 73 2.47 -6.36 -17.92
N MET A 74 3.41 -5.40 -17.93
CA MET A 74 3.80 -4.71 -16.71
C MET A 74 2.65 -3.86 -16.14
N ASP A 75 1.88 -3.17 -16.98
CA ASP A 75 0.69 -2.43 -16.55
C ASP A 75 -0.36 -3.37 -15.95
N ARG A 76 -0.58 -4.57 -16.53
CA ARG A 76 -1.46 -5.59 -15.98
C ARG A 76 -0.97 -6.16 -14.64
N LEU A 77 0.32 -6.43 -14.52
CA LEU A 77 0.91 -6.86 -13.24
C LEU A 77 0.77 -5.78 -12.17
N ALA A 78 0.98 -4.51 -12.53
CA ALA A 78 0.79 -3.38 -11.65
C ALA A 78 -0.68 -3.27 -11.18
N ASN A 79 -1.63 -3.37 -12.10
CA ASN A 79 -3.06 -3.34 -11.79
C ASN A 79 -3.46 -4.47 -10.83
N ALA A 80 -3.08 -5.71 -11.12
CA ALA A 80 -3.39 -6.84 -10.25
C ALA A 80 -2.76 -6.68 -8.86
N THR A 81 -1.52 -6.20 -8.78
CA THR A 81 -0.81 -5.97 -7.52
C THR A 81 -1.46 -4.86 -6.70
N GLN A 82 -1.78 -3.73 -7.34
CA GLN A 82 -2.43 -2.58 -6.70
C GLN A 82 -3.81 -2.98 -6.16
N PHE A 83 -4.59 -3.69 -6.96
CA PHE A 83 -5.93 -4.12 -6.55
C PHE A 83 -5.88 -5.06 -5.34
N VAL A 84 -4.96 -6.04 -5.34
CA VAL A 84 -4.77 -6.94 -4.18
C VAL A 84 -4.31 -6.16 -2.95
N PHE A 85 -3.42 -5.18 -3.12
CA PHE A 85 -2.98 -4.31 -2.03
C PHE A 85 -4.14 -3.52 -1.44
N GLU A 86 -4.99 -2.93 -2.28
CA GLU A 86 -6.19 -2.21 -1.84
C GLU A 86 -7.21 -3.12 -1.14
N MET A 87 -7.36 -4.37 -1.58
CA MET A 87 -8.17 -5.36 -0.87
C MET A 87 -7.63 -5.62 0.53
N ILE A 88 -6.31 -5.75 0.70
CA ILE A 88 -5.67 -5.95 2.01
C ILE A 88 -5.94 -4.76 2.93
N ILE A 89 -5.71 -3.54 2.47
CA ILE A 89 -5.98 -2.32 3.25
C ILE A 89 -7.46 -2.20 3.60
N GLY A 90 -8.35 -2.50 2.63
CA GLY A 90 -9.79 -2.51 2.83
C GLY A 90 -10.24 -3.53 3.89
N MET A 91 -9.66 -4.72 3.88
CA MET A 91 -9.92 -5.77 4.86
C MET A 91 -9.44 -5.36 6.27
N GLN A 92 -8.23 -4.82 6.39
CA GLN A 92 -7.69 -4.35 7.67
C GLN A 92 -8.55 -3.20 8.22
N SER A 93 -8.93 -2.25 7.35
CA SER A 93 -9.84 -1.16 7.70
C SER A 93 -11.19 -1.68 8.20
N LYS A 94 -11.77 -2.67 7.51
CA LYS A 94 -13.02 -3.31 7.94
C LYS A 94 -12.89 -3.92 9.32
N TRP A 95 -11.83 -4.69 9.55
CA TRP A 95 -11.58 -5.31 10.87
C TRP A 95 -11.50 -4.26 11.98
N CYS A 96 -10.75 -3.17 11.76
CA CYS A 96 -10.66 -2.08 12.74
C CYS A 96 -12.02 -1.47 13.05
N ILE A 97 -12.84 -1.22 12.04
CA ILE A 97 -14.19 -0.65 12.18
C ILE A 97 -15.12 -1.57 13.00
N GLU A 98 -15.00 -2.88 12.81
CA GLU A 98 -15.85 -3.87 13.47
C GLU A 98 -15.41 -4.19 14.90
N ASN A 99 -14.14 -3.95 15.24
CA ASN A 99 -13.56 -4.39 16.51
C ASN A 99 -13.04 -3.25 17.41
N LEU A 100 -13.04 -2.00 16.94
CA LEU A 100 -12.58 -0.84 17.71
C LEU A 100 -13.66 0.22 17.78
N ASP A 101 -13.70 0.94 18.89
CA ASP A 101 -14.71 1.98 19.13
C ASP A 101 -14.46 3.28 18.37
N SER A 102 -13.22 3.52 17.92
CA SER A 102 -12.85 4.74 17.18
C SER A 102 -13.28 4.68 15.73
N ARG A 103 -13.71 5.84 15.21
CA ARG A 103 -13.93 6.09 13.78
C ARG A 103 -12.90 7.06 13.18
N ASP A 104 -11.86 7.36 13.93
CA ASP A 104 -10.71 8.16 13.50
C ASP A 104 -9.51 7.24 13.35
N LEU A 105 -8.81 7.33 12.21
CA LEU A 105 -7.70 6.45 11.84
C LEU A 105 -6.42 7.26 11.70
N ILE A 106 -5.35 6.77 12.34
CA ILE A 106 -3.98 7.18 12.03
C ILE A 106 -3.35 6.07 11.21
N LEU A 107 -2.95 6.37 9.98
CA LEU A 107 -2.33 5.42 9.07
C LEU A 107 -0.84 5.73 8.91
N THR A 108 0.03 4.80 9.33
CA THR A 108 1.48 4.93 9.29
C THR A 108 2.13 3.80 8.50
N GLY A 109 3.46 3.88 8.31
CA GLY A 109 4.20 2.94 7.48
C GLY A 109 4.27 3.39 6.03
N GLY A 110 5.21 2.83 5.26
CA GLY A 110 5.39 3.17 3.84
C GLY A 110 4.14 2.95 2.98
N CYS A 111 3.29 1.99 3.37
CA CYS A 111 2.01 1.71 2.71
C CYS A 111 1.02 2.89 2.75
N ALA A 112 1.12 3.77 3.75
CA ALA A 112 0.28 4.96 3.87
C ALA A 112 0.56 6.01 2.78
N LEU A 113 1.66 5.88 2.04
CA LEU A 113 1.98 6.71 0.88
C LEU A 113 1.18 6.35 -0.38
N ASN A 114 0.54 5.18 -0.40
CA ASN A 114 -0.31 4.77 -1.52
C ASN A 114 -1.68 5.45 -1.42
N ARG A 115 -1.84 6.54 -2.18
CA ARG A 115 -3.06 7.38 -2.13
C ARG A 115 -4.30 6.62 -2.56
N ASP A 116 -4.22 5.80 -3.59
CA ASP A 116 -5.37 5.05 -4.12
C ASP A 116 -5.94 4.12 -3.05
N ALA A 117 -5.06 3.42 -2.31
CA ALA A 117 -5.47 2.57 -1.20
C ALA A 117 -6.07 3.36 -0.02
N VAL A 118 -5.51 4.54 0.30
CA VAL A 118 -6.04 5.42 1.35
C VAL A 118 -7.41 5.96 0.95
N ASP A 119 -7.57 6.42 -0.29
CA ASP A 119 -8.83 6.99 -0.79
C ASP A 119 -9.95 5.92 -0.83
N ARG A 120 -9.61 4.67 -1.13
CA ARG A 120 -10.56 3.55 -1.12
C ARG A 120 -11.21 3.31 0.24
N ILE A 121 -10.52 3.58 1.34
CA ILE A 121 -11.05 3.39 2.69
C ILE A 121 -11.60 4.68 3.31
N ARG A 122 -11.30 5.85 2.72
CA ARG A 122 -11.59 7.18 3.29
C ARG A 122 -13.04 7.37 3.71
N THR A 123 -13.98 6.94 2.90
CA THR A 123 -15.42 7.12 3.16
C THR A 123 -15.96 6.29 4.33
N LYS A 124 -15.17 5.36 4.85
CA LYS A 124 -15.54 4.48 5.96
C LYS A 124 -15.13 5.04 7.33
N TRP A 125 -14.36 6.14 7.35
CA TRP A 125 -13.83 6.76 8.55
C TRP A 125 -14.30 8.21 8.66
N ASN A 126 -14.45 8.70 9.88
CA ASN A 126 -14.73 10.11 10.12
C ASN A 126 -13.52 10.96 9.73
N SER A 127 -12.34 10.52 10.12
CA SER A 127 -11.09 11.13 9.72
C SER A 127 -9.99 10.10 9.48
N ILE A 128 -9.11 10.38 8.52
CA ILE A 128 -7.85 9.63 8.31
C ILE A 128 -6.71 10.64 8.36
N TYR A 129 -5.80 10.43 9.31
CA TYR A 129 -4.56 11.18 9.41
C TYR A 129 -3.39 10.33 8.94
N VAL A 130 -2.68 10.81 7.93
CA VAL A 130 -1.41 10.25 7.47
C VAL A 130 -0.32 11.23 7.86
N PRO A 131 0.64 10.83 8.72
CA PRO A 131 1.75 11.72 9.11
C PRO A 131 2.58 12.17 7.90
N PRO A 132 3.26 13.32 7.96
CA PRO A 132 4.08 13.84 6.86
C PRO A 132 5.15 12.86 6.35
N ASN A 133 5.74 12.10 7.23
CA ASN A 133 6.70 11.03 6.91
C ASN A 133 6.25 9.71 7.53
N PRO A 134 5.28 9.00 6.93
CA PRO A 134 4.69 7.82 7.54
C PRO A 134 5.61 6.59 7.56
N GLY A 135 6.66 6.57 6.74
CA GLY A 135 7.61 5.47 6.62
C GLY A 135 8.86 5.59 7.50
N ASP A 136 9.91 4.84 7.17
CA ASP A 136 11.16 4.74 7.91
C ASP A 136 11.83 6.11 8.23
N PRO A 137 11.85 7.11 7.32
CA PRO A 137 12.40 8.43 7.66
C PRO A 137 11.68 9.11 8.82
N GLY A 138 10.37 8.91 8.95
CA GLY A 138 9.60 9.44 10.08
C GLY A 138 9.94 8.80 11.42
N SER A 139 10.30 7.52 11.41
CA SER A 139 10.74 6.80 12.60
C SER A 139 12.04 7.40 13.19
N CYS A 140 12.97 7.81 12.33
CA CYS A 140 14.20 8.49 12.76
C CYS A 140 13.90 9.82 13.43
N ILE A 141 13.02 10.62 12.84
CA ILE A 141 12.58 11.91 13.42
C ILE A 141 11.87 11.66 14.76
N GLY A 142 10.97 10.69 14.80
CA GLY A 142 10.24 10.32 16.02
C GLY A 142 11.16 9.89 17.16
N ALA A 143 12.21 9.13 16.86
CA ALA A 143 13.22 8.72 17.85
C ALA A 143 13.94 9.93 18.48
N VAL A 144 14.38 10.90 17.68
CA VAL A 144 15.01 12.13 18.16
C VAL A 144 14.04 12.94 19.04
N LEU A 145 12.79 13.11 18.59
CA LEU A 145 11.78 13.84 19.36
C LEU A 145 11.46 13.17 20.70
N ALA A 146 11.43 11.83 20.73
CA ALA A 146 11.20 11.08 21.95
C ALA A 146 12.36 11.27 22.96
N LEU A 147 13.61 11.26 22.50
CA LEU A 147 14.79 11.50 23.32
C LEU A 147 14.80 12.93 23.88
N GLU A 148 14.52 13.92 23.04
CA GLU A 148 14.47 15.33 23.40
C GLU A 148 13.20 15.72 24.19
N LYS A 149 12.22 14.81 24.30
CA LYS A 149 10.89 15.06 24.89
C LYS A 149 10.22 16.31 24.32
N LYS A 150 10.41 16.54 23.02
CA LYS A 150 9.85 17.69 22.29
C LYS A 150 8.66 17.27 21.44
N LYS A 151 7.69 18.18 21.33
CA LYS A 151 6.64 18.12 20.32
C LYS A 151 7.01 19.07 19.18
N ILE A 152 6.76 18.65 17.96
CA ILE A 152 6.84 19.51 16.78
C ILE A 152 5.44 19.64 16.22
N ASP A 153 5.02 20.88 15.99
CA ASP A 153 3.83 21.15 15.19
C ASP A 153 4.20 20.99 13.72
N PHE A 154 3.76 19.88 13.13
CA PHE A 154 3.90 19.68 11.70
C PHE A 154 2.77 20.40 10.97
N ASP A 155 3.13 21.30 10.06
CA ASP A 155 2.18 21.77 9.07
C ASP A 155 1.96 20.68 8.01
N PRO A 156 0.79 20.00 7.99
CA PRO A 156 0.55 18.91 7.06
C PRO A 156 0.53 19.38 5.59
N THR A 157 0.36 20.69 5.34
CA THR A 157 0.28 21.23 3.98
C THR A 157 1.65 21.31 3.33
N ILE A 158 2.71 21.52 4.08
CA ILE A 158 4.09 21.63 3.57
C ILE A 158 4.57 20.32 2.97
N TRP A 159 4.22 19.18 3.57
CA TRP A 159 4.69 17.85 3.18
C TRP A 159 3.86 17.20 2.07
N TYR A 160 2.59 17.57 1.98
CA TYR A 160 1.69 17.05 0.94
C TYR A 160 1.97 17.65 -0.43
N ASN A 161 2.49 18.89 -0.47
CA ASN A 161 2.80 19.64 -1.69
C ASN A 161 4.20 19.35 -2.26
N SER A 162 5.14 18.84 -1.46
CA SER A 162 6.53 18.62 -1.91
C SER A 162 6.74 17.43 -2.86
N LYS A 163 5.69 16.64 -3.14
CA LYS A 163 5.73 15.50 -4.09
C LYS A 163 4.79 15.65 -5.28
N ALA A 164 4.29 16.87 -5.51
CA ALA A 164 3.49 17.21 -6.71
C ALA A 164 4.37 17.88 -7.79
N GLN A 165 5.67 17.58 -7.82
CA GLN A 165 6.58 17.95 -8.92
C GLN A 165 7.08 16.70 -9.62
#